data_78b5213851d1eeedbe56f312907bd22c
#
_entry.id   78b5213851d1eeedbe56f312907bd22c
#
_cell.length_a   1.000
_cell.length_b   1.000
_cell.length_c   1.000
_cell.angle_alpha   90.00
_cell.angle_beta   90.00
_cell.angle_gamma   90.00
#
_symmetry.space_group_name_H-M   'P 1'
#
loop_
_entity.id
_entity.type
_entity.pdbx_description
1 polymer ?
#
loop_
_entity_poly.entity_id
_entity_poly.type
_entity_poly.pdbx_seq_one_letter_code
_entity_poly.pdbx_strand_id
1 'polypeptide(L)'
;MTIRDEAFAGLPLSCPIIDAHTHIGPYHMSGWHQKYDRTDTGLVLEDLARLGIDCIVTAPHPMVQQRMTEANRMAAKAAAMYPGKVYGYISIIPSCSMDVVQKELETYQNHPAFLGLKFLTGYHGNLLQPEYAYAMDFADETGCPVLCHEYANNPDRREFTEALKNRHNMKLLIAHQGGGFAADTHACAPIIRDYENAYMELCGSLDNALPVEDIVDLVGEDKVIFGTDAINLDPKYELGKVAFSSLPDPIKEKIFAGNYQNLLQSSQMGNLLL
;
A
#
# COMPACT_ATOMS: atom_id res chain seq x y z
N MET A 1 25.60 -4.88 -14.28
CA MET A 1 24.39 -5.52 -14.81
C MET A 1 23.27 -4.61 -14.38
N THR A 2 22.32 -4.32 -15.25
CA THR A 2 21.16 -3.51 -14.86
C THR A 2 20.12 -4.40 -14.14
N ILE A 3 19.21 -3.77 -13.38
CA ILE A 3 18.06 -4.47 -12.77
C ILE A 3 17.27 -5.25 -13.82
N ARG A 4 17.13 -4.69 -15.02
CA ARG A 4 16.48 -5.37 -16.14
C ARG A 4 17.25 -6.60 -16.61
N ASP A 5 18.57 -6.52 -16.70
CA ASP A 5 19.42 -7.66 -17.08
C ASP A 5 19.36 -8.77 -16.02
N GLU A 6 19.35 -8.41 -14.74
CA GLU A 6 19.18 -9.35 -13.63
C GLU A 6 17.85 -10.08 -13.73
N ALA A 7 16.77 -9.34 -13.97
CA ALA A 7 15.43 -9.90 -14.16
C ALA A 7 15.37 -10.89 -15.35
N PHE A 8 15.95 -10.53 -16.51
CA PHE A 8 16.01 -11.41 -17.68
C PHE A 8 16.87 -12.66 -17.42
N ALA A 9 17.91 -12.56 -16.61
CA ALA A 9 18.76 -13.67 -16.23
C ALA A 9 18.16 -14.55 -15.11
N GLY A 10 17.00 -14.17 -14.55
CA GLY A 10 16.39 -14.85 -13.41
C GLY A 10 17.21 -14.75 -12.13
N LEU A 11 17.99 -13.68 -11.99
CA LEU A 11 18.79 -13.40 -10.81
C LEU A 11 18.00 -12.56 -9.79
N PRO A 12 18.33 -12.61 -8.49
CA PRO A 12 17.83 -11.67 -7.52
C PRO A 12 18.17 -10.23 -7.97
N LEU A 13 17.23 -9.30 -7.76
CA LEU A 13 17.46 -7.89 -8.06
C LEU A 13 18.44 -7.30 -7.03
N SER A 14 19.35 -6.44 -7.49
CA SER A 14 20.42 -5.83 -6.67
C SER A 14 19.97 -4.61 -5.86
N CYS A 15 18.67 -4.33 -5.79
CA CYS A 15 18.12 -3.22 -5.02
C CYS A 15 17.15 -3.72 -3.93
N PRO A 16 16.98 -2.98 -2.83
CA PRO A 16 15.94 -3.26 -1.85
C PRO A 16 14.54 -3.19 -2.45
N ILE A 17 13.64 -4.06 -1.99
CA ILE A 17 12.24 -4.09 -2.41
C ILE A 17 11.32 -4.08 -1.18
N ILE A 18 10.55 -3.03 -1.03
CA ILE A 18 9.50 -2.87 -0.02
C ILE A 18 8.16 -3.06 -0.70
N ASP A 19 7.42 -4.08 -0.30
CA ASP A 19 6.05 -4.22 -0.76
C ASP A 19 5.10 -3.44 0.17
N ALA A 20 4.72 -2.25 -0.28
CA ALA A 20 3.91 -1.33 0.53
C ALA A 20 2.41 -1.68 0.53
N HIS A 21 1.98 -2.72 -0.18
CA HIS A 21 0.58 -3.12 -0.23
C HIS A 21 0.43 -4.64 -0.27
N THR A 22 0.18 -5.22 0.91
CA THR A 22 -0.08 -6.66 1.02
C THR A 22 -1.23 -6.95 1.98
N HIS A 23 -1.72 -8.17 1.90
CA HIS A 23 -2.72 -8.72 2.80
C HIS A 23 -2.27 -10.08 3.34
N ILE A 24 -2.65 -10.37 4.58
CA ILE A 24 -2.47 -11.68 5.22
C ILE A 24 -3.78 -12.13 5.86
N GLY A 25 -3.88 -13.41 6.19
CA GLY A 25 -5.06 -13.96 6.86
C GLY A 25 -6.17 -14.42 5.92
N PRO A 26 -7.25 -14.97 6.48
CA PRO A 26 -8.26 -15.70 5.72
C PRO A 26 -9.17 -14.78 4.90
N TYR A 27 -9.07 -14.87 3.58
CA TYR A 27 -10.00 -14.29 2.62
C TYR A 27 -10.02 -15.06 1.30
N HIS A 28 -11.16 -15.08 0.58
CA HIS A 28 -11.40 -16.03 -0.50
C HIS A 28 -11.66 -15.38 -1.85
N MET A 29 -10.86 -14.44 -2.29
CA MET A 29 -11.18 -13.71 -3.52
C MET A 29 -10.36 -14.04 -4.75
N SER A 30 -9.16 -14.66 -4.62
CA SER A 30 -8.32 -14.91 -5.78
C SER A 30 -7.78 -16.35 -5.86
N GLY A 31 -7.36 -16.76 -7.06
CA GLY A 31 -6.70 -18.04 -7.28
C GLY A 31 -5.37 -18.22 -6.55
N TRP A 32 -4.73 -17.11 -6.17
CA TRP A 32 -3.51 -17.11 -5.41
C TRP A 32 -3.71 -17.64 -3.98
N HIS A 33 -4.85 -17.33 -3.37
CA HIS A 33 -5.23 -17.87 -2.07
C HIS A 33 -5.31 -19.39 -2.01
N GLN A 34 -5.51 -20.05 -3.13
CA GLN A 34 -5.58 -21.51 -3.16
C GLN A 34 -4.22 -22.16 -2.93
N LYS A 35 -3.11 -21.40 -3.10
CA LYS A 35 -1.75 -21.87 -2.90
C LYS A 35 -1.38 -21.96 -1.41
N TYR A 36 -1.96 -21.11 -0.57
CA TYR A 36 -1.59 -21.00 0.83
C TYR A 36 -2.70 -21.50 1.76
N ASP A 37 -2.31 -22.14 2.85
CA ASP A 37 -3.17 -22.15 4.03
C ASP A 37 -3.31 -20.71 4.50
N ARG A 38 -4.52 -20.27 4.65
CA ARG A 38 -4.97 -18.88 4.86
C ARG A 38 -4.44 -18.21 6.11
N THR A 39 -3.85 -18.98 7.00
CA THR A 39 -3.29 -18.52 8.26
C THR A 39 -1.75 -18.52 8.23
N ASP A 40 -1.15 -19.06 7.19
CA ASP A 40 0.30 -19.25 7.13
C ASP A 40 1.01 -18.05 6.48
N THR A 41 1.25 -17.03 7.29
CA THR A 41 2.05 -15.86 6.90
C THR A 41 3.49 -16.25 6.55
N GLY A 42 4.03 -17.31 7.16
CA GLY A 42 5.40 -17.76 6.91
C GLY A 42 5.63 -18.23 5.47
N LEU A 43 4.70 -19.05 4.94
CA LEU A 43 4.77 -19.50 3.55
C LEU A 43 4.67 -18.34 2.54
N VAL A 44 3.82 -17.34 2.84
CA VAL A 44 3.72 -16.13 2.02
C VAL A 44 5.06 -15.41 1.99
N LEU A 45 5.67 -15.19 3.16
CA LEU A 45 6.96 -14.51 3.27
C LEU A 45 8.09 -15.28 2.57
N GLU A 46 8.11 -16.60 2.66
CA GLU A 46 9.10 -17.42 1.94
C GLU A 46 9.00 -17.23 0.43
N ASP A 47 7.80 -17.21 -0.13
CA ASP A 47 7.60 -16.99 -1.57
C ASP A 47 7.95 -15.58 -2.00
N LEU A 48 7.59 -14.57 -1.20
CA LEU A 48 7.94 -13.17 -1.48
C LEU A 48 9.45 -12.95 -1.39
N ALA A 49 10.11 -13.57 -0.41
CA ALA A 49 11.57 -13.53 -0.29
C ALA A 49 12.30 -14.18 -1.50
N ARG A 50 11.73 -15.23 -2.11
CA ARG A 50 12.25 -15.81 -3.37
C ARG A 50 12.15 -14.84 -4.55
N LEU A 51 11.24 -13.89 -4.50
CA LEU A 51 11.12 -12.81 -5.48
C LEU A 51 12.04 -11.63 -5.17
N GLY A 52 12.80 -11.67 -4.06
CA GLY A 52 13.67 -10.60 -3.62
C GLY A 52 12.96 -9.51 -2.81
N ILE A 53 11.69 -9.71 -2.42
CA ILE A 53 10.96 -8.76 -1.57
C ILE A 53 11.50 -8.84 -0.15
N ASP A 54 12.07 -7.74 0.34
CA ASP A 54 12.76 -7.69 1.63
C ASP A 54 11.81 -7.64 2.82
N CYS A 55 10.75 -6.86 2.70
CA CYS A 55 9.71 -6.74 3.71
C CYS A 55 8.37 -6.34 3.09
N ILE A 56 7.31 -6.55 3.86
CA ILE A 56 5.94 -6.22 3.50
C ILE A 56 5.32 -5.25 4.49
N VAL A 57 4.42 -4.39 4.01
CA VAL A 57 3.52 -3.61 4.85
C VAL A 57 2.09 -4.10 4.60
N THR A 58 1.45 -4.65 5.62
CA THR A 58 0.23 -5.41 5.46
C THR A 58 -0.98 -4.79 6.19
N ALA A 59 -2.15 -4.94 5.58
CA ALA A 59 -3.44 -4.76 6.21
C ALA A 59 -4.21 -6.08 6.10
N PRO A 60 -4.37 -6.85 7.19
CA PRO A 60 -4.94 -8.19 7.14
C PRO A 60 -6.39 -8.24 6.68
N HIS A 61 -6.75 -9.32 5.98
CA HIS A 61 -8.07 -9.52 5.37
C HIS A 61 -9.30 -9.39 6.28
N PRO A 62 -9.25 -9.66 7.61
CA PRO A 62 -10.40 -9.40 8.45
C PRO A 62 -10.96 -7.98 8.34
N MET A 63 -10.13 -6.99 7.90
CA MET A 63 -10.63 -5.64 7.66
C MET A 63 -11.69 -5.59 6.55
N VAL A 64 -11.56 -6.38 5.49
CA VAL A 64 -12.55 -6.44 4.40
C VAL A 64 -13.91 -6.92 4.91
N GLN A 65 -13.90 -7.76 5.96
CA GLN A 65 -15.07 -8.31 6.63
C GLN A 65 -15.56 -7.44 7.81
N GLN A 66 -15.18 -6.18 7.87
CA GLN A 66 -15.53 -5.24 8.93
C GLN A 66 -15.05 -5.65 10.34
N ARG A 67 -13.96 -6.41 10.42
CA ARG A 67 -13.38 -6.90 11.68
C ARG A 67 -12.06 -6.16 11.99
N MET A 68 -12.18 -4.83 12.23
CA MET A 68 -11.07 -3.90 12.38
C MET A 68 -10.07 -4.31 13.47
N THR A 69 -10.54 -4.51 14.70
CA THR A 69 -9.70 -4.88 15.85
C THR A 69 -8.99 -6.23 15.63
N GLU A 70 -9.63 -7.16 14.94
CA GLU A 70 -9.01 -8.44 14.62
C GLU A 70 -7.90 -8.26 13.56
N ALA A 71 -8.14 -7.46 12.54
CA ALA A 71 -7.14 -7.16 11.51
C ALA A 71 -5.90 -6.50 12.14
N ASN A 72 -6.08 -5.47 12.96
CA ASN A 72 -4.98 -4.76 13.60
C ASN A 72 -4.18 -5.67 14.56
N ARG A 73 -4.87 -6.49 15.36
CA ARG A 73 -4.22 -7.48 16.21
C ARG A 73 -3.45 -8.54 15.39
N MET A 74 -3.98 -8.96 14.25
CA MET A 74 -3.30 -9.90 13.35
C MET A 74 -2.03 -9.30 12.77
N ALA A 75 -2.05 -8.04 12.32
CA ALA A 75 -0.86 -7.33 11.86
C ALA A 75 0.21 -7.23 12.96
N ALA A 76 -0.17 -6.83 14.17
CA ALA A 76 0.73 -6.75 15.31
C ALA A 76 1.38 -8.10 15.63
N LYS A 77 0.58 -9.19 15.62
CA LYS A 77 1.07 -10.55 15.85
C LYS A 77 2.05 -10.98 14.76
N ALA A 78 1.73 -10.74 13.51
CA ALA A 78 2.60 -11.09 12.38
C ALA A 78 3.93 -10.32 12.44
N ALA A 79 3.89 -9.02 12.73
CA ALA A 79 5.09 -8.21 12.90
C ALA A 79 5.98 -8.68 14.06
N ALA A 80 5.38 -9.11 15.18
CA ALA A 80 6.11 -9.68 16.30
C ALA A 80 6.76 -11.04 15.98
N MET A 81 6.11 -11.85 15.14
CA MET A 81 6.63 -13.15 14.70
C MET A 81 7.74 -13.02 13.64
N TYR A 82 7.69 -11.97 12.82
CA TYR A 82 8.62 -11.75 11.71
C TYR A 82 9.19 -10.32 11.73
N PRO A 83 9.99 -9.99 12.78
CA PRO A 83 10.52 -8.64 12.96
C PRO A 83 11.43 -8.24 11.79
N GLY A 84 11.26 -7.01 11.28
CA GLY A 84 11.97 -6.49 10.11
C GLY A 84 11.47 -7.04 8.75
N LYS A 85 10.56 -8.03 8.77
CA LYS A 85 9.96 -8.58 7.54
C LYS A 85 8.50 -8.23 7.37
N VAL A 86 7.77 -8.04 8.45
CA VAL A 86 6.36 -7.66 8.44
C VAL A 86 6.15 -6.37 9.21
N TYR A 87 5.56 -5.42 8.55
CA TYR A 87 5.05 -4.17 9.10
C TYR A 87 3.53 -4.11 8.86
N GLY A 88 2.84 -3.22 9.56
CA GLY A 88 1.39 -3.09 9.49
C GLY A 88 0.91 -1.69 9.16
N TYR A 89 -0.27 -1.62 8.57
CA TYR A 89 -1.14 -0.45 8.59
C TYR A 89 -2.21 -0.65 9.68
N ILE A 90 -2.56 0.40 10.39
CA ILE A 90 -3.77 0.40 11.22
C ILE A 90 -4.96 0.45 10.26
N SER A 91 -5.73 -0.62 10.21
CA SER A 91 -6.96 -0.67 9.44
C SER A 91 -8.02 0.20 10.09
N ILE A 92 -8.68 1.06 9.30
CA ILE A 92 -9.77 1.93 9.75
C ILE A 92 -11.06 1.55 9.03
N ILE A 93 -12.11 1.33 9.80
CA ILE A 93 -13.42 0.89 9.29
C ILE A 93 -14.51 1.75 9.93
N PRO A 94 -15.14 2.68 9.18
CA PRO A 94 -16.13 3.62 9.73
C PRO A 94 -17.31 2.96 10.43
N SER A 95 -17.79 1.82 9.94
CA SER A 95 -18.92 1.10 10.56
C SER A 95 -18.64 0.55 11.95
N CYS A 96 -17.37 0.57 12.42
CA CYS A 96 -17.00 0.14 13.77
C CYS A 96 -17.19 1.21 14.85
N SER A 97 -17.75 2.37 14.53
CA SER A 97 -17.93 3.55 15.36
C SER A 97 -16.65 4.33 15.70
N MET A 98 -16.84 5.62 15.97
CA MET A 98 -15.76 6.55 16.29
C MET A 98 -14.94 6.12 17.53
N ASP A 99 -15.60 5.69 18.58
CA ASP A 99 -14.92 5.26 19.82
C ASP A 99 -13.96 4.09 19.57
N VAL A 100 -14.35 3.17 18.70
CA VAL A 100 -13.49 2.03 18.32
C VAL A 100 -12.33 2.49 17.46
N VAL A 101 -12.57 3.38 16.49
CA VAL A 101 -11.50 3.98 15.66
C VAL A 101 -10.46 4.70 16.53
N GLN A 102 -10.92 5.54 17.45
CA GLN A 102 -10.04 6.24 18.41
C GLN A 102 -9.19 5.27 19.23
N LYS A 103 -9.82 4.26 19.78
CA LYS A 103 -9.13 3.24 20.59
C LYS A 103 -8.08 2.45 19.77
N GLU A 104 -8.36 2.12 18.53
CA GLU A 104 -7.40 1.42 17.68
C GLU A 104 -6.18 2.31 17.35
N LEU A 105 -6.42 3.58 17.03
CA LEU A 105 -5.34 4.55 16.82
C LEU A 105 -4.48 4.72 18.08
N GLU A 106 -5.09 4.93 19.26
CA GLU A 106 -4.38 5.04 20.53
C GLU A 106 -3.55 3.78 20.86
N THR A 107 -4.09 2.60 20.51
CA THR A 107 -3.43 1.32 20.79
C THR A 107 -2.16 1.13 19.96
N TYR A 108 -2.18 1.53 18.70
CA TYR A 108 -1.12 1.19 17.75
C TYR A 108 -0.25 2.37 17.29
N GLN A 109 -0.59 3.62 17.59
CA GLN A 109 0.18 4.81 17.18
C GLN A 109 1.67 4.78 17.57
N ASN A 110 1.99 4.17 18.71
CA ASN A 110 3.37 4.05 19.20
C ASN A 110 3.97 2.65 18.98
N HIS A 111 3.28 1.79 18.24
CA HIS A 111 3.78 0.45 17.98
C HIS A 111 4.81 0.50 16.84
N PRO A 112 6.07 0.06 17.05
CA PRO A 112 7.16 0.30 16.10
C PRO A 112 6.97 -0.34 14.73
N ALA A 113 6.13 -1.34 14.62
CA ALA A 113 5.86 -2.01 13.36
C ALA A 113 4.66 -1.45 12.58
N PHE A 114 3.92 -0.46 13.11
CA PHE A 114 2.83 0.17 12.35
C PHE A 114 3.35 1.45 11.69
N LEU A 115 3.29 1.49 10.36
CA LEU A 115 3.88 2.56 9.55
C LEU A 115 2.87 3.59 9.06
N GLY A 116 1.57 3.29 9.14
CA GLY A 116 0.51 4.16 8.63
C GLY A 116 -0.87 3.57 8.78
N LEU A 117 -1.82 4.07 7.98
CA LEU A 117 -3.22 3.68 8.02
C LEU A 117 -3.65 3.00 6.71
N LYS A 118 -4.65 2.11 6.76
CA LYS A 118 -5.30 1.53 5.58
C LYS A 118 -6.80 1.82 5.57
N PHE A 119 -7.27 2.35 4.44
CA PHE A 119 -8.68 2.59 4.16
C PHE A 119 -9.16 1.71 3.00
N LEU A 120 -10.41 1.28 3.05
CA LEU A 120 -11.09 0.51 2.01
C LEU A 120 -12.39 1.22 1.61
N THR A 121 -12.29 2.36 0.95
CA THR A 121 -13.45 3.20 0.64
C THR A 121 -14.49 2.47 -0.22
N GLY A 122 -14.07 1.69 -1.18
CA GLY A 122 -14.97 0.90 -2.02
C GLY A 122 -15.81 -0.14 -1.26
N TYR A 123 -15.35 -0.60 -0.09
CA TYR A 123 -16.06 -1.59 0.75
C TYR A 123 -16.80 -0.96 1.92
N HIS A 124 -16.25 0.12 2.48
CA HIS A 124 -16.70 0.66 3.76
C HIS A 124 -17.32 2.04 3.64
N GLY A 125 -17.49 2.53 2.42
CA GLY A 125 -18.16 3.79 2.11
C GLY A 125 -17.20 4.92 1.74
N ASN A 126 -17.72 6.14 1.75
CA ASN A 126 -17.08 7.33 1.24
C ASN A 126 -15.88 7.77 2.10
N LEU A 127 -14.81 8.25 1.46
CA LEU A 127 -13.58 8.72 2.13
C LEU A 127 -13.83 9.89 3.11
N LEU A 128 -14.88 10.67 2.90
CA LEU A 128 -15.19 11.84 3.72
C LEU A 128 -16.10 11.52 4.93
N GLN A 129 -16.34 10.25 5.24
CA GLN A 129 -17.04 9.86 6.47
C GLN A 129 -16.30 10.34 7.72
N PRO A 130 -17.02 10.68 8.81
CA PRO A 130 -16.42 11.26 10.01
C PRO A 130 -15.25 10.44 10.59
N GLU A 131 -15.35 9.12 10.57
CA GLU A 131 -14.33 8.22 11.11
C GLU A 131 -13.06 8.23 10.25
N TYR A 132 -13.21 8.27 8.92
CA TYR A 132 -12.07 8.45 8.01
C TYR A 132 -11.48 9.86 8.14
N ALA A 133 -12.33 10.89 8.25
CA ALA A 133 -11.87 12.27 8.44
C ALA A 133 -11.04 12.38 9.73
N TYR A 134 -11.50 11.80 10.84
CA TYR A 134 -10.76 11.76 12.09
C TYR A 134 -9.40 11.03 11.94
N ALA A 135 -9.39 9.88 11.27
CA ALA A 135 -8.17 9.13 11.04
C ALA A 135 -7.21 9.87 10.09
N MET A 136 -7.73 10.63 9.11
CA MET A 136 -6.90 11.48 8.25
C MET A 136 -6.31 12.68 9.00
N ASP A 137 -7.04 13.26 9.95
CA ASP A 137 -6.51 14.32 10.83
C ASP A 137 -5.37 13.76 11.70
N PHE A 138 -5.55 12.57 12.26
CA PHE A 138 -4.47 11.85 12.95
C PHE A 138 -3.26 11.59 12.03
N ALA A 139 -3.50 11.18 10.78
CA ALA A 139 -2.41 10.96 9.83
C ALA A 139 -1.69 12.27 9.46
N ASP A 140 -2.40 13.39 9.41
CA ASP A 140 -1.79 14.70 9.18
C ASP A 140 -0.96 15.15 10.38
N GLU A 141 -1.45 14.96 11.61
CA GLU A 141 -0.70 15.26 12.83
C GLU A 141 0.58 14.44 12.95
N THR A 142 0.54 13.16 12.58
CA THR A 142 1.69 12.24 12.68
C THR A 142 2.57 12.22 11.45
N GLY A 143 2.12 12.76 10.33
CA GLY A 143 2.81 12.71 9.03
C GLY A 143 2.85 11.31 8.40
N CYS A 144 2.00 10.38 8.84
CA CYS A 144 2.05 9.01 8.39
C CYS A 144 1.34 8.78 7.05
N PRO A 145 1.69 7.72 6.30
CA PRO A 145 0.99 7.35 5.08
C PRO A 145 -0.40 6.78 5.34
N VAL A 146 -1.32 7.08 4.43
CA VAL A 146 -2.65 6.48 4.33
C VAL A 146 -2.75 5.75 3.00
N LEU A 147 -2.74 4.43 3.03
CA LEU A 147 -2.99 3.61 1.85
C LEU A 147 -4.50 3.48 1.65
N CYS A 148 -5.01 4.13 0.61
CA CYS A 148 -6.44 4.18 0.31
C CYS A 148 -6.77 3.31 -0.91
N HIS A 149 -7.52 2.24 -0.68
CA HIS A 149 -8.11 1.43 -1.74
C HIS A 149 -9.35 2.16 -2.28
N GLU A 150 -9.43 2.32 -3.58
CA GLU A 150 -10.57 2.92 -4.26
C GLU A 150 -11.05 2.01 -5.39
N TYR A 151 -12.36 1.95 -5.60
CA TYR A 151 -12.94 1.30 -6.77
C TYR A 151 -13.21 2.32 -7.88
N ALA A 152 -12.99 1.87 -9.11
CA ALA A 152 -13.19 2.66 -10.33
C ALA A 152 -14.62 3.17 -10.56
N ASN A 153 -15.59 2.69 -9.80
CA ASN A 153 -16.99 3.09 -9.95
C ASN A 153 -17.30 4.50 -9.40
N ASN A 154 -16.32 5.17 -8.79
CA ASN A 154 -16.46 6.57 -8.41
C ASN A 154 -15.74 7.44 -9.45
N PRO A 155 -16.43 7.95 -10.49
CA PRO A 155 -15.83 8.83 -11.49
C PRO A 155 -15.44 10.19 -10.91
N ASP A 156 -15.94 10.51 -9.72
CA ASP A 156 -15.71 11.77 -9.05
C ASP A 156 -14.57 11.65 -8.03
N ARG A 157 -13.38 12.04 -8.45
CA ARG A 157 -12.18 12.06 -7.60
C ARG A 157 -12.13 13.22 -6.61
N ARG A 158 -13.22 13.99 -6.44
CA ARG A 158 -13.29 15.12 -5.49
C ARG A 158 -13.02 14.68 -4.05
N GLU A 159 -13.34 13.45 -3.69
CA GLU A 159 -13.04 12.93 -2.35
C GLU A 159 -11.54 13.01 -2.01
N PHE A 160 -10.66 12.68 -2.95
CA PHE A 160 -9.23 12.79 -2.75
C PHE A 160 -8.78 14.24 -2.60
N THR A 161 -9.29 15.14 -3.43
CA THR A 161 -8.94 16.55 -3.35
C THR A 161 -9.47 17.19 -2.05
N GLU A 162 -10.68 16.85 -1.62
CA GLU A 162 -11.21 17.32 -0.33
C GLU A 162 -10.44 16.72 0.86
N ALA A 163 -10.02 15.45 0.78
CA ALA A 163 -9.18 14.83 1.80
C ALA A 163 -7.82 15.53 1.95
N LEU A 164 -7.22 15.95 0.84
CA LEU A 164 -5.89 16.58 0.80
C LEU A 164 -5.89 18.07 1.10
N LYS A 165 -7.00 18.77 0.83
CA LYS A 165 -7.10 20.23 0.80
C LYS A 165 -6.56 20.96 2.04
N ASN A 166 -6.74 20.38 3.22
CA ASN A 166 -6.33 20.98 4.49
C ASN A 166 -5.37 20.06 5.29
N ARG A 167 -4.83 19.01 4.65
CA ARG A 167 -3.92 18.05 5.25
C ARG A 167 -2.64 18.00 4.43
N HIS A 168 -1.60 18.61 4.94
CA HIS A 168 -0.35 18.82 4.19
C HIS A 168 0.77 17.85 4.59
N ASN A 169 0.64 17.20 5.77
CA ASN A 169 1.65 16.27 6.28
C ASN A 169 1.26 14.81 6.02
N MET A 170 -0.06 14.47 6.04
CA MET A 170 -0.55 13.16 5.65
C MET A 170 -0.05 12.79 4.26
N LYS A 171 0.40 11.55 4.05
CA LYS A 171 0.81 11.05 2.73
C LYS A 171 -0.28 10.13 2.18
N LEU A 172 -1.06 10.61 1.22
CA LEU A 172 -2.14 9.81 0.61
C LEU A 172 -1.59 8.94 -0.52
N LEU A 173 -1.60 7.63 -0.33
CA LEU A 173 -1.26 6.64 -1.35
C LEU A 173 -2.55 6.15 -2.00
N ILE A 174 -2.79 6.55 -3.24
CA ILE A 174 -3.95 6.13 -4.03
C ILE A 174 -3.61 4.78 -4.66
N ALA A 175 -4.25 3.73 -4.15
CA ALA A 175 -3.96 2.37 -4.52
C ALA A 175 -4.48 2.01 -5.93
N HIS A 176 -3.93 0.92 -6.47
CA HIS A 176 -4.37 0.29 -7.71
C HIS A 176 -4.34 1.23 -8.92
N GLN A 177 -3.28 2.03 -9.03
CA GLN A 177 -3.09 3.01 -10.11
C GLN A 177 -4.28 3.99 -10.26
N GLY A 178 -5.01 4.25 -9.18
CA GLY A 178 -6.11 5.18 -9.16
C GLY A 178 -7.50 4.55 -9.22
N GLY A 179 -7.66 3.25 -8.99
CA GLY A 179 -8.99 2.71 -8.83
C GLY A 179 -9.27 1.27 -9.27
N GLY A 180 -8.66 0.29 -8.66
CA GLY A 180 -9.06 -1.12 -8.73
C GLY A 180 -9.09 -1.72 -10.15
N PHE A 181 -10.07 -2.58 -10.43
CA PHE A 181 -10.17 -3.34 -11.68
C PHE A 181 -10.38 -2.50 -12.95
N ALA A 182 -10.82 -1.27 -12.83
CA ALA A 182 -10.95 -0.32 -13.92
C ALA A 182 -10.14 0.95 -13.61
N ALA A 183 -8.87 0.75 -13.27
CA ALA A 183 -7.96 1.84 -12.93
C ALA A 183 -8.08 3.00 -13.93
N ASP A 184 -8.36 4.17 -13.40
CA ASP A 184 -8.33 5.39 -14.18
C ASP A 184 -7.13 6.25 -13.74
N THR A 185 -5.97 5.79 -14.14
CA THR A 185 -4.70 6.47 -13.87
C THR A 185 -4.72 7.92 -14.36
N HIS A 186 -5.32 8.16 -15.54
CA HIS A 186 -5.41 9.51 -16.09
C HIS A 186 -6.29 10.45 -15.26
N ALA A 187 -7.35 9.94 -14.63
CA ALA A 187 -8.19 10.74 -13.74
C ALA A 187 -7.51 11.06 -12.41
N CYS A 188 -6.65 10.17 -11.91
CA CYS A 188 -5.92 10.39 -10.65
C CYS A 188 -4.61 11.15 -10.82
N ALA A 189 -3.95 11.04 -11.98
CA ALA A 189 -2.64 11.66 -12.23
C ALA A 189 -2.61 13.18 -11.96
N PRO A 190 -3.62 14.00 -12.34
CA PRO A 190 -3.63 15.43 -11.98
C PRO A 190 -3.59 15.65 -10.48
N ILE A 191 -4.34 14.87 -9.69
CA ILE A 191 -4.36 14.99 -8.23
C ILE A 191 -2.97 14.69 -7.65
N ILE A 192 -2.34 13.61 -8.10
CA ILE A 192 -1.02 13.21 -7.61
C ILE A 192 0.03 14.24 -7.96
N ARG A 193 -0.05 14.84 -9.16
CA ARG A 193 0.88 15.88 -9.59
C ARG A 193 0.67 17.21 -8.84
N ASP A 194 -0.59 17.59 -8.59
CA ASP A 194 -0.95 18.90 -8.04
C ASP A 194 -0.82 18.97 -6.50
N TYR A 195 -0.81 17.80 -5.82
CA TYR A 195 -0.63 17.70 -4.37
C TYR A 195 0.72 17.04 -4.03
N GLU A 196 1.59 17.75 -3.31
CA GLU A 196 2.92 17.25 -2.93
C GLU A 196 2.85 15.96 -2.11
N ASN A 197 1.80 15.78 -1.34
CA ASN A 197 1.58 14.66 -0.42
C ASN A 197 0.64 13.56 -0.97
N ALA A 198 0.38 13.55 -2.28
CA ALA A 198 -0.32 12.46 -2.97
C ALA A 198 0.64 11.58 -3.77
N TYR A 199 0.41 10.28 -3.74
CA TYR A 199 1.25 9.26 -4.38
C TYR A 199 0.39 8.22 -5.10
N MET A 200 0.95 7.60 -6.15
CA MET A 200 0.36 6.49 -6.88
C MET A 200 0.96 5.18 -6.38
N GLU A 201 0.13 4.26 -5.93
CA GLU A 201 0.57 2.90 -5.63
C GLU A 201 0.20 1.95 -6.79
N LEU A 202 1.13 1.06 -7.19
CA LEU A 202 1.09 0.39 -8.50
C LEU A 202 0.22 -0.86 -8.59
N CYS A 203 -0.08 -1.54 -7.50
CA CYS A 203 -0.70 -2.87 -7.56
C CYS A 203 -2.09 -2.92 -8.23
N GLY A 204 -2.53 -4.11 -8.59
CA GLY A 204 -3.94 -4.38 -8.86
C GLY A 204 -4.47 -4.04 -10.25
N SER A 205 -3.64 -3.82 -11.21
CA SER A 205 -4.00 -3.39 -12.55
C SER A 205 -4.14 -4.56 -13.51
N LEU A 206 -5.23 -5.30 -13.42
CA LEU A 206 -5.44 -6.47 -14.28
C LEU A 206 -5.90 -6.12 -15.71
N ASP A 207 -6.74 -5.10 -15.86
CA ASP A 207 -7.44 -4.89 -17.14
C ASP A 207 -6.99 -3.64 -17.93
N ASN A 208 -6.47 -2.60 -17.29
CA ASN A 208 -6.09 -1.34 -17.92
C ASN A 208 -4.76 -0.80 -17.41
N ALA A 209 -3.83 -1.70 -17.11
CA ALA A 209 -2.52 -1.31 -16.63
C ALA A 209 -1.77 -0.51 -17.68
N LEU A 210 -1.46 0.73 -17.38
CA LEU A 210 -0.46 1.45 -18.14
C LEU A 210 0.92 0.85 -17.89
N PRO A 211 1.82 0.87 -18.86
CA PRO A 211 3.24 0.65 -18.62
C PRO A 211 3.73 1.57 -17.49
N VAL A 212 4.65 1.08 -16.67
CA VAL A 212 5.15 1.89 -15.54
C VAL A 212 5.87 3.15 -16.03
N GLU A 213 6.43 3.13 -17.22
CA GLU A 213 7.02 4.28 -17.91
C GLU A 213 5.99 5.40 -18.08
N ASP A 214 4.80 5.07 -18.59
CA ASP A 214 3.72 6.04 -18.82
C ASP A 214 3.20 6.60 -17.48
N ILE A 215 3.16 5.77 -16.43
CA ILE A 215 2.78 6.23 -15.09
C ILE A 215 3.81 7.24 -14.56
N VAL A 216 5.11 6.94 -14.69
CA VAL A 216 6.19 7.85 -14.27
C VAL A 216 6.11 9.17 -15.05
N ASP A 217 5.84 9.12 -16.35
CA ASP A 217 5.67 10.32 -17.17
C ASP A 217 4.45 11.17 -16.74
N LEU A 218 3.39 10.53 -16.27
CA LEU A 218 2.18 11.20 -15.84
C LEU A 218 2.29 11.86 -14.46
N VAL A 219 2.94 11.20 -13.50
CA VAL A 219 2.93 11.64 -12.09
C VAL A 219 4.30 12.03 -11.53
N GLY A 220 5.38 11.67 -12.20
CA GLY A 220 6.76 11.87 -11.75
C GLY A 220 7.33 10.67 -10.99
N GLU A 221 8.65 10.46 -11.12
CA GLU A 221 9.37 9.30 -10.58
C GLU A 221 9.34 9.21 -9.04
N ASP A 222 9.23 10.35 -8.35
CA ASP A 222 9.21 10.43 -6.88
C ASP A 222 7.80 10.16 -6.28
N LYS A 223 6.79 9.96 -7.14
CA LYS A 223 5.39 9.80 -6.75
C LYS A 223 4.87 8.36 -6.87
N VAL A 224 5.69 7.44 -7.35
CA VAL A 224 5.29 6.06 -7.63
C VAL A 224 5.79 5.14 -6.53
N ILE A 225 4.87 4.39 -5.90
CA ILE A 225 5.14 3.45 -4.81
C ILE A 225 4.88 2.03 -5.28
N PHE A 226 5.81 1.13 -4.98
CA PHE A 226 5.66 -0.30 -5.28
C PHE A 226 4.75 -0.99 -4.25
N GLY A 227 3.83 -1.81 -4.74
CA GLY A 227 3.00 -2.72 -3.98
C GLY A 227 2.50 -3.85 -4.87
N THR A 228 2.12 -4.98 -4.30
CA THR A 228 1.71 -6.15 -5.07
C THR A 228 0.24 -6.57 -4.87
N ASP A 229 -0.38 -6.11 -3.80
CA ASP A 229 -1.68 -6.63 -3.33
C ASP A 229 -1.65 -8.15 -3.06
N ALA A 230 -0.45 -8.72 -2.78
CA ALA A 230 -0.36 -10.09 -2.33
C ALA A 230 -1.10 -10.22 -0.97
N ILE A 231 -1.88 -11.22 -0.79
CA ILE A 231 -2.09 -12.47 -1.52
C ILE A 231 -3.36 -12.43 -2.41
N ASN A 232 -3.96 -11.27 -2.64
CA ASN A 232 -5.09 -11.16 -3.58
C ASN A 232 -4.65 -11.37 -5.01
N LEU A 233 -3.49 -10.81 -5.37
CA LEU A 233 -2.90 -10.86 -6.70
C LEU A 233 -1.55 -11.57 -6.69
N ASP A 234 -1.08 -11.99 -7.84
CA ASP A 234 0.23 -12.62 -7.98
C ASP A 234 1.34 -11.56 -7.99
N PRO A 235 2.20 -11.51 -6.96
CA PRO A 235 3.24 -10.48 -6.84
C PRO A 235 4.24 -10.47 -8.00
N LYS A 236 4.40 -11.57 -8.72
CA LYS A 236 5.28 -11.66 -9.88
C LYS A 236 4.88 -10.71 -11.00
N TYR A 237 3.58 -10.43 -11.12
CA TYR A 237 3.09 -9.51 -12.13
C TYR A 237 3.58 -8.08 -11.88
N GLU A 238 3.36 -7.56 -10.68
CA GLU A 238 3.77 -6.19 -10.34
C GLU A 238 5.30 -6.04 -10.27
N LEU A 239 5.99 -7.04 -9.71
CA LEU A 239 7.45 -7.07 -9.72
C LEU A 239 8.00 -7.00 -11.14
N GLY A 240 7.46 -7.83 -12.04
CA GLY A 240 7.87 -7.89 -13.44
C GLY A 240 7.60 -6.59 -14.19
N LYS A 241 6.46 -5.93 -13.91
CA LYS A 241 6.12 -4.63 -14.51
C LYS A 241 7.24 -3.59 -14.31
N VAL A 242 7.80 -3.50 -13.11
CA VAL A 242 8.88 -2.56 -12.80
C VAL A 242 10.23 -3.12 -13.27
N ALA A 243 10.56 -4.36 -12.94
CA ALA A 243 11.87 -4.94 -13.22
C ALA A 243 12.20 -4.99 -14.72
N PHE A 244 11.24 -5.42 -15.55
CA PHE A 244 11.42 -5.51 -17.01
C PHE A 244 11.20 -4.20 -17.77
N SER A 245 10.77 -3.13 -17.10
CA SER A 245 10.57 -1.83 -17.73
C SER A 245 11.87 -1.28 -18.35
N SER A 246 11.72 -0.31 -19.23
CA SER A 246 12.85 0.43 -19.81
C SER A 246 13.34 1.59 -18.94
N LEU A 247 12.74 1.81 -17.78
CA LEU A 247 13.16 2.85 -16.85
C LEU A 247 14.62 2.65 -16.42
N PRO A 248 15.39 3.73 -16.24
CA PRO A 248 16.72 3.68 -15.63
C PRO A 248 16.70 3.07 -14.22
N ASP A 249 17.75 2.34 -13.85
CA ASP A 249 17.86 1.69 -12.53
C ASP A 249 17.61 2.64 -11.35
N PRO A 250 18.12 3.89 -11.31
CA PRO A 250 17.82 4.80 -10.22
C PRO A 250 16.32 5.09 -10.03
N ILE A 251 15.54 5.07 -11.11
CA ILE A 251 14.08 5.26 -11.04
C ILE A 251 13.41 3.99 -10.50
N LYS A 252 13.86 2.81 -10.94
CA LYS A 252 13.37 1.53 -10.41
C LYS A 252 13.65 1.38 -8.92
N GLU A 253 14.86 1.75 -8.46
CA GLU A 253 15.24 1.76 -7.05
C GLU A 253 14.34 2.68 -6.21
N LYS A 254 14.02 3.88 -6.75
CA LYS A 254 13.03 4.77 -6.12
C LYS A 254 11.67 4.09 -5.98
N ILE A 255 11.16 3.50 -7.05
CA ILE A 255 9.84 2.86 -7.08
C ILE A 255 9.81 1.67 -6.12
N PHE A 256 10.82 0.79 -6.15
CA PHE A 256 10.86 -0.43 -5.33
C PHE A 256 10.98 -0.16 -3.84
N ALA A 257 11.71 0.89 -3.43
CA ALA A 257 11.93 1.17 -2.00
C ALA A 257 12.06 2.65 -1.66
N GLY A 258 12.86 3.40 -2.43
CA GLY A 258 13.31 4.74 -2.07
C GLY A 258 12.19 5.72 -1.79
N ASN A 259 11.15 5.73 -2.61
CA ASN A 259 10.00 6.64 -2.44
C ASN A 259 9.24 6.34 -1.15
N TYR A 260 8.98 5.05 -0.86
CA TYR A 260 8.29 4.69 0.38
C TYR A 260 9.14 5.01 1.63
N GLN A 261 10.45 4.75 1.58
CA GLN A 261 11.36 5.15 2.66
C GLN A 261 11.37 6.66 2.88
N ASN A 262 11.41 7.44 1.78
CA ASN A 262 11.42 8.91 1.86
C ASN A 262 10.16 9.47 2.51
N LEU A 263 8.98 8.94 2.17
CA LEU A 263 7.73 9.42 2.79
C LEU A 263 7.64 9.08 4.28
N LEU A 264 8.32 8.04 4.75
CA LEU A 264 8.36 7.68 6.17
C LEU A 264 9.32 8.55 7.00
N GLN A 265 10.27 9.27 6.38
CA GLN A 265 11.23 10.11 7.12
C GLN A 265 10.56 11.21 7.94
N SER A 266 9.42 11.72 7.52
CA SER A 266 8.63 12.73 8.23
C SER A 266 7.53 12.14 9.12
N SER A 267 7.37 10.82 9.14
CA SER A 267 6.36 10.14 9.95
C SER A 267 6.83 9.99 11.40
N GLN A 268 5.91 10.20 12.33
CA GLN A 268 6.11 9.92 13.76
C GLN A 268 5.70 8.49 14.13
N MET A 269 5.09 7.75 13.21
CA MET A 269 4.75 6.33 13.39
C MET A 269 5.92 5.45 12.98
N GLY A 270 6.08 4.32 13.66
CA GLY A 270 6.98 3.22 13.35
C GLY A 270 8.31 3.53 12.65
N ASN A 271 9.20 2.58 12.59
CA ASN A 271 10.46 2.69 11.85
C ASN A 271 10.64 1.48 10.95
N LEU A 272 10.84 1.75 9.67
CA LEU A 272 11.25 0.74 8.72
C LEU A 272 12.76 0.50 8.87
N LEU A 273 13.13 -0.73 9.23
CA LEU A 273 14.52 -1.16 9.37
C LEU A 273 14.90 -1.99 8.13
N LEU A 274 15.58 -1.36 7.16
CA LEU A 274 16.22 -2.04 6.03
C LEU A 274 17.72 -1.80 6.06
#